data_9babbe8e67a2d9d4a3e2ffa21e1d7e2e
#
_entry.id   9babbe8e67a2d9d4a3e2ffa21e1d7e2e
#
_cell.length_a   1.000
_cell.length_b   1.000
_cell.length_c   1.000
_cell.angle_alpha   90.00
_cell.angle_beta   90.00
_cell.angle_gamma   90.00
#
_symmetry.space_group_name_H-M   'P 1'
#
loop_
_entity.id
_entity.type
_entity.pdbx_description
1 polymer ?
#
loop_
_entity_poly.entity_id
_entity_poly.type
_entity_poly.pdbx_seq_one_letter_code
_entity_poly.pdbx_strand_id
1 'polypeptide(L)'
;MTRSVQLLLLCAVLLHGGLPAQTGAGSAPLGGPATIFDTSPNAFGFASPSLSGRERRAFVVGNAFFKENCVQAPARAAGRDGLGPLFNARSCSACHFKDGRGRPPRAGERGVTGLLLRLGVREAGVPDRPHPLYGGQLQDHAIHGVSPEATFAVEHTAVRGTFGDGVDYALQAPRYLLSRPGYGPLGEDVTLGPRVAPQVIGLGLL
;
A
#
# COMPACT_ATOMS: atom_id res chain seq x y z
N MET A 1 46.28 57.35 39.40
CA MET A 1 45.63 57.64 38.11
C MET A 1 45.26 56.24 37.48
N THR A 2 44.09 55.73 37.77
CA THR A 2 43.58 54.43 37.30
C THR A 2 42.30 54.66 36.52
N ARG A 3 42.37 54.42 35.21
CA ARG A 3 41.17 54.45 34.32
C ARG A 3 40.48 53.11 34.30
N SER A 4 39.25 53.08 34.84
CA SER A 4 38.34 51.95 34.74
C SER A 4 37.82 51.87 33.30
N VAL A 5 38.02 50.71 32.67
CA VAL A 5 37.41 50.36 31.38
C VAL A 5 36.12 49.56 31.71
N GLN A 6 34.97 50.19 31.48
CA GLN A 6 33.67 49.50 31.53
C GLN A 6 33.47 48.72 30.22
N LEU A 7 33.44 47.39 30.34
CA LEU A 7 33.11 46.46 29.26
C LEU A 7 31.58 46.34 29.18
N LEU A 8 30.97 46.97 28.19
CA LEU A 8 29.55 46.81 27.86
C LEU A 8 29.36 45.45 27.16
N LEU A 9 28.79 44.50 27.88
CA LEU A 9 28.28 43.25 27.29
C LEU A 9 26.96 43.55 26.56
N LEU A 10 26.99 43.58 25.23
CA LEU A 10 25.81 43.61 24.38
C LEU A 10 25.25 42.19 24.33
N CYS A 11 24.17 41.91 25.09
CA CYS A 11 23.37 40.68 24.94
C CYS A 11 22.54 40.77 23.66
N ALA A 12 23.01 40.15 22.58
CA ALA A 12 22.24 39.96 21.37
C ALA A 12 21.19 38.85 21.63
N VAL A 13 19.98 39.25 21.96
CA VAL A 13 18.83 38.36 21.96
C VAL A 13 18.49 38.00 20.53
N LEU A 14 18.93 36.82 20.06
CA LEU A 14 18.48 36.24 18.81
C LEU A 14 17.01 35.89 18.97
N LEU A 15 16.13 36.75 18.54
CA LEU A 15 14.73 36.47 18.28
C LEU A 15 14.68 35.40 17.17
N HIS A 16 14.51 34.16 17.58
CA HIS A 16 14.11 33.10 16.66
C HIS A 16 12.66 33.40 16.24
N GLY A 17 12.51 34.25 15.27
CA GLY A 17 11.27 34.43 14.55
C GLY A 17 10.93 33.09 13.85
N GLY A 18 10.11 32.27 14.48
CA GLY A 18 9.48 31.16 13.79
C GLY A 18 8.82 31.73 12.53
N LEU A 19 9.26 31.29 11.36
CA LEU A 19 8.58 31.61 10.12
C LEU A 19 7.12 31.16 10.30
N PRO A 20 6.14 32.06 10.16
CA PRO A 20 4.74 31.64 10.17
C PRO A 20 4.59 30.62 9.05
N ALA A 21 4.07 29.44 9.38
CA ALA A 21 3.61 28.52 8.36
C ALA A 21 2.71 29.34 7.44
N GLN A 22 3.09 29.48 6.19
CA GLN A 22 2.27 30.16 5.19
C GLN A 22 0.97 29.37 5.05
N THR A 23 -0.02 29.70 5.84
CA THR A 23 -1.40 29.37 5.53
C THR A 23 -1.76 30.21 4.32
N GLY A 24 -1.39 29.72 3.13
CA GLY A 24 -1.72 30.37 1.87
C GLY A 24 -3.23 30.43 1.73
N ALA A 25 -3.81 31.52 2.21
CA ALA A 25 -5.17 31.87 1.84
C ALA A 25 -5.18 32.04 0.32
N GLY A 26 -5.74 31.05 -0.40
CA GLY A 26 -6.04 31.18 -1.81
C GLY A 26 -5.23 30.35 -2.81
N SER A 27 -4.38 29.39 -2.40
CA SER A 27 -3.85 28.47 -3.39
C SER A 27 -4.97 27.54 -3.90
N ALA A 28 -5.20 27.55 -5.21
CA ALA A 28 -6.16 26.62 -5.83
C ALA A 28 -5.75 25.18 -5.47
N PRO A 29 -6.72 24.27 -5.24
CA PRO A 29 -6.43 22.87 -4.99
C PRO A 29 -5.56 22.29 -6.09
N LEU A 30 -4.53 21.50 -5.75
CA LEU A 30 -3.62 20.88 -6.73
C LEU A 30 -4.36 20.00 -7.75
N GLY A 31 -5.50 19.41 -7.37
CA GLY A 31 -6.39 18.65 -8.27
C GLY A 31 -7.33 19.52 -9.09
N GLY A 32 -7.30 20.87 -8.93
CA GLY A 32 -8.20 21.78 -9.64
C GLY A 32 -9.67 21.37 -9.52
N PRO A 33 -10.43 21.39 -10.63
CA PRO A 33 -11.85 21.00 -10.64
C PRO A 33 -12.12 19.53 -10.30
N ALA A 34 -11.09 18.69 -10.32
CA ALA A 34 -11.21 17.27 -9.94
C ALA A 34 -11.16 17.04 -8.43
N THR A 35 -10.85 18.07 -7.65
CA THR A 35 -10.71 17.95 -6.20
C THR A 35 -12.06 17.67 -5.55
N ILE A 36 -12.08 16.64 -4.69
CA ILE A 36 -13.21 16.29 -3.83
C ILE A 36 -12.83 16.57 -2.38
N PHE A 37 -13.64 17.39 -1.71
CA PHE A 37 -13.48 17.71 -0.30
C PHE A 37 -14.34 16.76 0.54
N ASP A 38 -13.86 15.53 0.72
CA ASP A 38 -14.51 14.53 1.55
C ASP A 38 -13.47 13.91 2.47
N THR A 39 -13.73 13.91 3.77
CA THR A 39 -12.87 13.34 4.81
C THR A 39 -13.37 11.99 5.32
N SER A 40 -14.46 11.47 4.73
CA SER A 40 -15.01 10.18 5.10
C SER A 40 -14.13 9.03 4.59
N PRO A 41 -14.31 7.81 5.13
CA PRO A 41 -13.64 6.62 4.61
C PRO A 41 -13.97 6.28 3.14
N ASN A 42 -14.89 6.97 2.49
CA ASN A 42 -15.29 6.77 1.09
C ASN A 42 -14.66 7.79 0.14
N ALA A 43 -13.80 8.68 0.63
CA ALA A 43 -13.23 9.82 -0.12
C ALA A 43 -12.62 9.41 -1.47
N PHE A 44 -11.99 8.24 -1.56
CA PHE A 44 -11.36 7.77 -2.81
C PHE A 44 -12.34 7.12 -3.79
N GLY A 45 -13.55 6.78 -3.36
CA GLY A 45 -14.54 6.07 -4.18
C GLY A 45 -15.46 6.98 -5.00
N PHE A 46 -15.29 8.29 -4.95
CA PHE A 46 -16.12 9.23 -5.68
C PHE A 46 -15.64 9.46 -7.12
N ALA A 47 -16.59 9.53 -8.04
CA ALA A 47 -16.31 10.00 -9.39
C ALA A 47 -15.84 11.46 -9.36
N SER A 48 -14.80 11.80 -10.14
CA SER A 48 -14.37 13.20 -10.26
C SER A 48 -15.53 14.12 -10.64
N PRO A 49 -15.68 15.29 -9.99
CA PRO A 49 -16.72 16.27 -10.35
C PRO A 49 -16.57 16.78 -11.79
N SER A 50 -15.38 16.74 -12.36
CA SER A 50 -15.10 17.22 -13.72
C SER A 50 -15.57 16.27 -14.83
N LEU A 51 -16.02 15.05 -14.49
CA LEU A 51 -16.50 14.10 -15.49
C LEU A 51 -17.82 14.53 -16.12
N SER A 52 -17.89 14.43 -17.45
CA SER A 52 -19.14 14.57 -18.19
C SER A 52 -20.16 13.49 -17.82
N GLY A 53 -21.42 13.66 -18.20
CA GLY A 53 -22.45 12.65 -17.92
C GLY A 53 -22.14 11.27 -18.53
N ARG A 54 -21.49 11.21 -19.69
CA ARG A 54 -21.06 9.96 -20.33
C ARG A 54 -19.94 9.28 -19.54
N GLU A 55 -18.92 10.04 -19.18
CA GLU A 55 -17.77 9.53 -18.42
C GLU A 55 -18.18 9.09 -17.01
N ARG A 56 -19.08 9.81 -16.37
CA ARG A 56 -19.64 9.42 -15.08
C ARG A 56 -20.37 8.07 -15.15
N ARG A 57 -21.14 7.82 -16.22
CA ARG A 57 -21.76 6.49 -16.43
C ARG A 57 -20.69 5.40 -16.63
N ALA A 58 -19.66 5.67 -17.42
CA ALA A 58 -18.53 4.74 -17.60
C ALA A 58 -17.82 4.45 -16.26
N PHE A 59 -17.60 5.48 -15.44
CA PHE A 59 -17.04 5.32 -14.09
C PHE A 59 -17.90 4.40 -13.22
N VAL A 60 -19.22 4.58 -13.19
CA VAL A 60 -20.12 3.74 -12.39
C VAL A 60 -20.04 2.27 -12.81
N VAL A 61 -20.03 2.00 -14.12
CA VAL A 61 -19.89 0.64 -14.65
C VAL A 61 -18.52 0.06 -14.30
N GLY A 62 -17.44 0.80 -14.51
CA GLY A 62 -16.09 0.36 -14.18
C GLY A 62 -15.90 0.12 -12.68
N ASN A 63 -16.45 0.99 -11.83
CA ASN A 63 -16.42 0.83 -10.39
C ASN A 63 -17.21 -0.41 -9.92
N ALA A 64 -18.29 -0.79 -10.62
CA ALA A 64 -18.98 -2.05 -10.34
C ALA A 64 -18.07 -3.25 -10.61
N PHE A 65 -17.37 -3.30 -11.75
CA PHE A 65 -16.39 -4.35 -12.04
C PHE A 65 -15.21 -4.36 -11.04
N PHE A 66 -14.75 -3.22 -10.60
CA PHE A 66 -13.70 -3.12 -9.59
C PHE A 66 -14.11 -3.70 -8.23
N LYS A 67 -15.38 -3.53 -7.85
CA LYS A 67 -15.91 -3.93 -6.53
C LYS A 67 -16.47 -5.33 -6.49
N GLU A 68 -17.01 -5.83 -7.60
CA GLU A 68 -17.68 -7.13 -7.63
C GLU A 68 -16.68 -8.29 -7.67
N ASN A 69 -17.02 -9.36 -6.91
CA ASN A 69 -16.18 -10.54 -6.87
C ASN A 69 -16.28 -11.35 -8.18
N CYS A 70 -15.12 -11.72 -8.72
CA CYS A 70 -15.03 -12.77 -9.72
C CYS A 70 -15.37 -14.13 -9.09
N VAL A 71 -15.98 -15.00 -9.89
CA VAL A 71 -16.36 -16.36 -9.50
C VAL A 71 -15.75 -17.37 -10.45
N GLN A 72 -15.60 -18.60 -9.99
CA GLN A 72 -15.12 -19.71 -10.80
C GLN A 72 -16.09 -20.01 -11.94
N ALA A 73 -15.58 -20.22 -13.15
CA ALA A 73 -16.35 -20.70 -14.28
C ALA A 73 -16.63 -22.21 -14.17
N PRO A 74 -17.78 -22.72 -14.72
CA PRO A 74 -18.88 -21.94 -15.26
C PRO A 74 -19.80 -21.39 -14.16
N ALA A 75 -20.27 -20.16 -14.32
CA ALA A 75 -21.21 -19.56 -13.38
C ALA A 75 -22.35 -18.82 -14.10
N ARG A 76 -23.49 -18.67 -13.41
CA ARG A 76 -24.62 -17.88 -13.95
C ARG A 76 -24.28 -16.40 -14.16
N ALA A 77 -23.29 -15.90 -13.45
CA ALA A 77 -22.78 -14.53 -13.59
C ALA A 77 -21.68 -14.49 -14.68
N ALA A 78 -22.05 -14.76 -15.94
CA ALA A 78 -21.10 -14.91 -17.05
C ALA A 78 -20.15 -13.70 -17.24
N GLY A 79 -20.53 -12.50 -16.84
CA GLY A 79 -19.65 -11.32 -16.88
C GLY A 79 -18.57 -11.29 -15.78
N ARG A 80 -18.57 -12.27 -14.86
CA ARG A 80 -17.65 -12.33 -13.72
C ARG A 80 -17.10 -13.73 -13.45
N ASP A 81 -17.34 -14.71 -14.33
CA ASP A 81 -16.91 -16.09 -14.18
C ASP A 81 -15.47 -16.37 -14.64
N GLY A 82 -14.64 -15.33 -14.63
CA GLY A 82 -13.24 -15.38 -15.04
C GLY A 82 -12.23 -15.56 -13.90
N LEU A 83 -12.65 -15.99 -12.69
CA LEU A 83 -11.70 -16.26 -11.62
C LEU A 83 -10.81 -17.45 -12.02
N GLY A 84 -9.52 -17.19 -12.15
CA GLY A 84 -8.52 -18.20 -12.48
C GLY A 84 -8.32 -19.23 -11.38
N PRO A 85 -7.59 -20.34 -11.66
CA PRO A 85 -7.37 -21.40 -10.68
C PRO A 85 -6.61 -20.92 -9.46
N LEU A 86 -5.73 -19.94 -9.61
CA LEU A 86 -4.91 -19.35 -8.56
C LEU A 86 -5.14 -17.85 -8.53
N PHE A 87 -5.19 -17.26 -7.35
CA PHE A 87 -5.45 -15.82 -7.17
C PHE A 87 -5.02 -15.34 -5.78
N ASN A 88 -4.91 -14.02 -5.59
CA ASN A 88 -4.70 -13.41 -4.27
C ASN A 88 -5.99 -12.81 -3.69
N ALA A 89 -6.91 -12.37 -4.55
CA ALA A 89 -8.19 -11.81 -4.14
C ALA A 89 -9.24 -12.00 -5.24
N ARG A 90 -10.52 -11.98 -4.89
CA ARG A 90 -11.61 -12.16 -5.85
C ARG A 90 -12.05 -10.88 -6.55
N SER A 91 -11.66 -9.72 -6.03
CA SER A 91 -11.95 -8.42 -6.64
C SER A 91 -10.80 -7.46 -6.38
N CYS A 92 -10.72 -6.40 -7.18
CA CYS A 92 -9.74 -5.33 -6.94
C CYS A 92 -9.98 -4.67 -5.59
N SER A 93 -11.23 -4.39 -5.24
CA SER A 93 -11.60 -3.74 -3.98
C SER A 93 -11.34 -4.60 -2.73
N ALA A 94 -11.13 -5.90 -2.87
CA ALA A 94 -10.72 -6.74 -1.75
C ALA A 94 -9.32 -6.37 -1.22
N CYS A 95 -8.41 -5.96 -2.11
CA CYS A 95 -7.09 -5.44 -1.74
C CYS A 95 -7.09 -3.91 -1.60
N HIS A 96 -7.85 -3.21 -2.44
CA HIS A 96 -7.97 -1.75 -2.46
C HIS A 96 -9.30 -1.32 -1.82
N PHE A 97 -9.47 -1.63 -0.54
CA PHE A 97 -10.73 -1.41 0.16
C PHE A 97 -11.17 0.05 0.08
N LYS A 98 -12.42 0.28 -0.44
CA LYS A 98 -12.97 1.61 -0.69
C LYS A 98 -12.09 2.48 -1.61
N ASP A 99 -11.48 1.85 -2.61
CA ASP A 99 -10.52 2.48 -3.54
C ASP A 99 -9.28 3.05 -2.83
N GLY A 100 -9.16 2.75 -1.54
CA GLY A 100 -8.08 3.16 -0.66
C GLY A 100 -6.92 2.19 -0.63
N ARG A 101 -6.09 2.38 0.37
CA ARG A 101 -4.90 1.56 0.59
C ARG A 101 -5.24 0.29 1.37
N GLY A 102 -4.65 -0.83 0.97
CA GLY A 102 -4.58 -2.02 1.78
C GLY A 102 -3.71 -1.83 3.02
N ARG A 103 -3.66 -2.85 3.87
CA ARG A 103 -2.78 -2.88 5.03
C ARG A 103 -2.08 -4.23 5.17
N PRO A 104 -0.90 -4.27 5.79
CA PRO A 104 -0.31 -5.55 6.17
C PRO A 104 -1.14 -6.22 7.29
N PRO A 105 -1.10 -7.55 7.41
CA PRO A 105 -1.70 -8.25 8.52
C PRO A 105 -1.05 -7.83 9.85
N ARG A 106 -1.85 -7.80 10.90
CA ARG A 106 -1.37 -7.63 12.27
C ARG A 106 -0.79 -8.93 12.79
N ALA A 107 -0.04 -8.87 13.89
CA ALA A 107 0.49 -10.08 14.54
C ALA A 107 -0.64 -11.09 14.83
N GLY A 108 -0.48 -12.34 14.36
CA GLY A 108 -1.47 -13.41 14.50
C GLY A 108 -2.68 -13.35 13.58
N GLU A 109 -2.83 -12.31 12.78
CA GLU A 109 -3.93 -12.19 11.80
C GLU A 109 -3.65 -13.04 10.56
N ARG A 110 -4.69 -13.72 10.06
CA ARG A 110 -4.63 -14.58 8.86
C ARG A 110 -5.70 -14.17 7.87
N GLY A 111 -5.47 -14.51 6.58
CA GLY A 111 -6.47 -14.27 5.52
C GLY A 111 -6.73 -12.79 5.22
N VAL A 112 -5.76 -11.93 5.51
CA VAL A 112 -5.87 -10.48 5.22
C VAL A 112 -5.52 -10.25 3.76
N THR A 113 -6.47 -9.70 3.03
CA THR A 113 -6.24 -9.18 1.67
C THR A 113 -5.61 -7.80 1.73
N GLY A 114 -4.94 -7.40 0.65
CA GLY A 114 -4.28 -6.09 0.58
C GLY A 114 -2.78 -6.12 0.83
N LEU A 115 -2.21 -7.30 1.12
CA LEU A 115 -0.79 -7.58 1.06
C LEU A 115 -0.56 -8.73 0.10
N LEU A 116 0.34 -8.57 -0.86
CA LEU A 116 0.82 -9.66 -1.70
C LEU A 116 2.34 -9.79 -1.59
N LEU A 117 2.86 -10.97 -1.89
CA LEU A 117 4.29 -11.26 -1.90
C LEU A 117 4.78 -11.42 -3.34
N ARG A 118 5.67 -10.53 -3.78
CA ARG A 118 6.45 -10.76 -4.99
C ARG A 118 7.50 -11.82 -4.67
N LEU A 119 7.72 -12.70 -5.65
CA LEU A 119 8.73 -13.75 -5.56
C LEU A 119 9.84 -13.47 -6.56
N GLY A 120 11.05 -13.78 -6.16
CA GLY A 120 12.21 -13.80 -7.02
C GLY A 120 13.18 -14.88 -6.60
N VAL A 121 14.14 -15.16 -7.45
CA VAL A 121 15.30 -15.99 -7.14
C VAL A 121 16.52 -15.10 -7.27
N ARG A 122 17.34 -15.10 -6.22
CA ARG A 122 18.59 -14.34 -6.17
C ARG A 122 19.71 -15.11 -6.83
N GLU A 123 20.41 -14.43 -7.72
CA GLU A 123 21.64 -14.90 -8.31
C GLU A 123 22.69 -13.79 -8.17
N ALA A 124 23.90 -14.16 -7.75
CA ALA A 124 24.95 -13.19 -7.51
C ALA A 124 25.30 -12.38 -8.78
N GLY A 125 25.25 -11.06 -8.67
CA GLY A 125 25.61 -10.14 -9.76
C GLY A 125 24.54 -9.89 -10.83
N VAL A 126 23.34 -10.46 -10.66
CA VAL A 126 22.19 -10.23 -11.56
C VAL A 126 20.97 -9.75 -10.79
N PRO A 127 20.07 -8.95 -11.41
CA PRO A 127 18.78 -8.62 -10.81
C PRO A 127 17.96 -9.89 -10.52
N ASP A 128 17.20 -9.88 -9.42
CA ASP A 128 16.31 -10.97 -9.07
C ASP A 128 15.36 -11.31 -10.24
N ARG A 129 15.28 -12.59 -10.57
CA ARG A 129 14.38 -13.11 -11.62
C ARG A 129 13.15 -13.75 -11.00
N PRO A 130 12.01 -13.81 -11.73
CA PRO A 130 10.84 -14.54 -11.27
C PRO A 130 11.19 -16.00 -10.92
N HIS A 131 10.55 -16.53 -9.87
CA HIS A 131 10.74 -17.91 -9.48
C HIS A 131 10.30 -18.88 -10.60
N PRO A 132 11.08 -19.92 -10.95
CA PRO A 132 10.79 -20.75 -12.12
C PRO A 132 9.49 -21.55 -12.04
N LEU A 133 9.04 -21.92 -10.82
CA LEU A 133 7.77 -22.65 -10.63
C LEU A 133 6.61 -21.74 -10.26
N TYR A 134 6.87 -20.70 -9.49
CA TYR A 134 5.84 -19.85 -8.87
C TYR A 134 5.73 -18.46 -9.52
N GLY A 135 6.52 -18.17 -10.53
CA GLY A 135 6.50 -16.88 -11.19
C GLY A 135 6.99 -15.73 -10.31
N GLY A 136 6.53 -14.53 -10.62
CA GLY A 136 6.96 -13.30 -9.93
C GLY A 136 6.08 -12.84 -8.77
N GLN A 137 5.03 -13.61 -8.43
CA GLN A 137 4.09 -13.28 -7.37
C GLN A 137 3.43 -14.54 -6.83
N LEU A 138 3.44 -14.69 -5.52
CA LEU A 138 2.77 -15.79 -4.85
C LEU A 138 1.25 -15.66 -4.94
N GLN A 139 0.57 -16.73 -5.39
CA GLN A 139 -0.88 -16.85 -5.37
C GLN A 139 -1.30 -17.71 -4.17
N ASP A 140 -1.73 -17.06 -3.12
CA ASP A 140 -2.00 -17.70 -1.82
C ASP A 140 -3.43 -18.26 -1.66
N HIS A 141 -4.24 -18.11 -2.71
CA HIS A 141 -5.59 -18.65 -2.82
C HIS A 141 -5.77 -19.44 -4.11
N ALA A 142 -6.74 -20.35 -4.10
CA ALA A 142 -7.10 -21.16 -5.27
C ALA A 142 -8.62 -21.42 -5.32
N ILE A 143 -9.12 -21.79 -6.50
CA ILE A 143 -10.49 -22.31 -6.65
C ILE A 143 -10.62 -23.69 -5.99
N HIS A 144 -11.87 -24.15 -5.83
CA HIS A 144 -12.12 -25.48 -5.29
C HIS A 144 -11.41 -26.56 -6.12
N GLY A 145 -10.77 -27.50 -5.44
CA GLY A 145 -10.05 -28.62 -6.06
C GLY A 145 -8.64 -28.30 -6.55
N VAL A 146 -8.16 -27.06 -6.41
CA VAL A 146 -6.80 -26.64 -6.74
C VAL A 146 -6.06 -26.23 -5.47
N SER A 147 -4.80 -26.63 -5.35
CA SER A 147 -3.95 -26.17 -4.24
C SER A 147 -3.45 -24.76 -4.52
N PRO A 148 -3.44 -23.86 -3.53
CA PRO A 148 -2.73 -22.59 -3.66
C PRO A 148 -1.22 -22.83 -3.82
N GLU A 149 -0.51 -21.85 -4.35
CA GLU A 149 0.94 -21.97 -4.55
C GLU A 149 1.70 -22.15 -3.24
N ALA A 150 1.36 -21.37 -2.23
CA ALA A 150 1.77 -21.55 -0.84
C ALA A 150 0.89 -20.70 0.06
N THR A 151 1.02 -20.87 1.36
CA THR A 151 0.43 -19.94 2.35
C THR A 151 1.52 -19.18 3.06
N PHE A 152 1.21 -18.02 3.61
CA PHE A 152 2.17 -17.26 4.38
C PHE A 152 1.57 -16.73 5.68
N ALA A 153 2.46 -16.48 6.64
CA ALA A 153 2.17 -15.77 7.86
C ALA A 153 3.16 -14.61 8.03
N VAL A 154 2.78 -13.61 8.81
CA VAL A 154 3.65 -12.49 9.14
C VAL A 154 3.85 -12.44 10.64
N GLU A 155 5.09 -12.55 11.06
CA GLU A 155 5.54 -12.31 12.43
C GLU A 155 6.14 -10.92 12.54
N HIS A 156 6.05 -10.32 13.71
CA HIS A 156 6.61 -8.99 13.97
C HIS A 156 7.57 -9.05 15.14
N THR A 157 8.74 -8.46 14.97
CA THR A 157 9.72 -8.26 16.04
C THR A 157 9.86 -6.78 16.33
N ALA A 158 9.79 -6.41 17.61
CA ALA A 158 9.98 -5.02 18.01
C ALA A 158 11.45 -4.60 17.86
N VAL A 159 11.67 -3.52 17.12
CA VAL A 159 12.97 -2.85 17.00
C VAL A 159 12.87 -1.51 17.68
N ARG A 160 13.57 -1.35 18.79
CA ARG A 160 13.57 -0.13 19.60
C ARG A 160 14.68 0.81 19.15
N GLY A 161 14.43 2.10 19.26
CA GLY A 161 15.42 3.14 19.02
C GLY A 161 14.99 4.44 19.68
N THR A 162 15.85 5.45 19.60
CA THR A 162 15.60 6.78 20.17
C THR A 162 15.84 7.82 19.09
N PHE A 163 14.93 8.76 18.94
CA PHE A 163 15.11 9.91 18.05
C PHE A 163 16.20 10.85 18.59
N GLY A 164 16.69 11.76 17.73
CA GLY A 164 17.72 12.72 18.11
C GLY A 164 17.33 13.71 19.22
N ASP A 165 16.04 13.87 19.47
CA ASP A 165 15.47 14.66 20.57
C ASP A 165 15.31 13.89 21.89
N GLY A 166 15.71 12.60 21.90
CA GLY A 166 15.63 11.75 23.09
C GLY A 166 14.31 10.98 23.25
N VAL A 167 13.35 11.12 22.34
CA VAL A 167 12.09 10.39 22.39
C VAL A 167 12.28 8.95 21.90
N ASP A 168 11.86 7.97 22.69
CA ASP A 168 11.95 6.55 22.31
C ASP A 168 10.86 6.16 21.32
N TYR A 169 11.21 5.23 20.41
CA TYR A 169 10.25 4.60 19.49
C TYR A 169 10.41 3.09 19.46
N ALA A 170 9.37 2.39 19.02
CA ALA A 170 9.40 0.97 18.74
C ALA A 170 8.79 0.70 17.36
N LEU A 171 9.58 0.22 16.43
CA LEU A 171 9.14 -0.24 15.12
C LEU A 171 8.80 -1.72 15.17
N GLN A 172 7.95 -2.17 14.26
CA GLN A 172 7.62 -3.57 14.05
C GLN A 172 8.29 -4.07 12.76
N ALA A 173 9.37 -4.84 12.88
CA ALA A 173 10.04 -5.46 11.75
C ALA A 173 9.26 -6.72 11.32
N PRO A 174 8.70 -6.79 10.11
CA PRO A 174 7.95 -7.95 9.65
C PRO A 174 8.90 -9.05 9.18
N ARG A 175 8.55 -10.30 9.53
CA ARG A 175 9.16 -11.51 8.98
C ARG A 175 8.08 -12.33 8.30
N TYR A 176 8.29 -12.67 7.05
CA TYR A 176 7.35 -13.43 6.22
C TYR A 176 7.74 -14.90 6.22
N LEU A 177 6.82 -15.76 6.61
CA LEU A 177 7.02 -17.20 6.72
C LEU A 177 6.15 -17.89 5.67
N LEU A 178 6.77 -18.45 4.65
CA LEU A 178 6.09 -19.27 3.66
C LEU A 178 5.90 -20.69 4.19
N SER A 179 4.78 -21.31 3.88
CA SER A 179 4.47 -22.69 4.27
C SER A 179 3.59 -23.37 3.24
N ARG A 180 3.63 -24.69 3.25
CA ARG A 180 2.81 -25.57 2.39
C ARG A 180 2.93 -25.23 0.91
N PRO A 181 4.11 -25.26 0.30
CA PRO A 181 4.27 -25.08 -1.13
C PRO A 181 3.50 -26.19 -1.87
N GLY A 182 2.62 -25.79 -2.80
CA GLY A 182 1.70 -26.71 -3.48
C GLY A 182 2.28 -27.40 -4.72
N TYR A 183 3.37 -26.86 -5.28
CA TYR A 183 3.90 -27.26 -6.60
C TYR A 183 5.38 -27.62 -6.57
N GLY A 184 5.98 -27.78 -5.42
CA GLY A 184 7.38 -28.13 -5.24
C GLY A 184 8.12 -27.16 -4.29
N PRO A 185 9.40 -27.42 -4.01
CA PRO A 185 10.16 -26.61 -3.06
C PRO A 185 10.40 -25.19 -3.60
N LEU A 186 10.33 -24.21 -2.70
CA LEU A 186 10.65 -22.82 -3.03
C LEU A 186 12.14 -22.57 -3.22
N GLY A 187 13.00 -23.43 -2.66
CA GLY A 187 14.45 -23.22 -2.66
C GLY A 187 14.92 -22.25 -1.58
N GLU A 188 16.24 -22.22 -1.38
CA GLU A 188 16.87 -21.38 -0.36
C GLU A 188 17.15 -19.95 -0.85
N ASP A 189 17.28 -19.78 -2.17
CA ASP A 189 17.60 -18.49 -2.81
C ASP A 189 16.36 -17.63 -3.11
N VAL A 190 15.20 -18.04 -2.61
CA VAL A 190 13.97 -17.29 -2.83
C VAL A 190 14.01 -15.92 -2.13
N THR A 191 13.66 -14.88 -2.85
CA THR A 191 13.51 -13.53 -2.33
C THR A 191 12.05 -13.15 -2.24
N LEU A 192 11.68 -12.42 -1.18
CA LEU A 192 10.33 -11.97 -0.93
C LEU A 192 10.26 -10.44 -1.01
N GLY A 193 9.38 -9.94 -1.85
CA GLY A 193 9.10 -8.52 -1.98
C GLY A 193 7.66 -8.21 -1.57
N PRO A 194 7.38 -7.94 -0.29
CA PRO A 194 6.02 -7.62 0.15
C PRO A 194 5.53 -6.31 -0.47
N ARG A 195 4.27 -6.31 -0.89
CA ARG A 195 3.60 -5.14 -1.48
C ARG A 195 2.24 -4.95 -0.84
N VAL A 196 2.05 -3.82 -0.18
CA VAL A 196 0.74 -3.38 0.29
C VAL A 196 0.04 -2.65 -0.85
N ALA A 197 -1.20 -3.01 -1.12
CA ALA A 197 -2.00 -2.37 -2.16
C ALA A 197 -2.06 -0.84 -1.94
N PRO A 198 -1.65 -0.01 -2.91
CA PRO A 198 -1.75 1.44 -2.81
C PRO A 198 -3.21 1.90 -2.98
N GLN A 199 -3.48 3.16 -2.71
CA GLN A 199 -4.75 3.77 -3.07
C GLN A 199 -4.91 3.82 -4.59
N VAL A 200 -6.15 3.68 -5.07
CA VAL A 200 -6.51 3.68 -6.50
C VAL A 200 -7.28 4.95 -6.81
N ILE A 201 -6.55 6.05 -7.05
CA ILE A 201 -7.09 7.36 -7.36
C ILE A 201 -6.45 7.90 -8.63
N GLY A 202 -7.19 8.67 -9.41
CA GLY A 202 -6.66 9.38 -10.56
C GLY A 202 -6.23 8.51 -11.74
N LEU A 203 -6.56 7.21 -11.77
CA LEU A 203 -6.12 6.30 -12.84
C LEU A 203 -6.70 6.64 -14.21
N GLY A 204 -7.79 7.37 -14.29
CA GLY A 204 -8.35 7.86 -15.54
C GLY A 204 -7.57 9.02 -16.18
N LEU A 205 -6.49 9.45 -15.55
CA LEU A 205 -5.58 10.48 -16.04
C LEU A 205 -4.30 9.92 -16.71
N LEU A 206 -4.15 8.59 -16.75
CA LEU A 206 -3.01 7.87 -17.31
C LEU A 206 -3.30 7.38 -18.74
#